data_01d9ea65ab4f08e9844395d8aaeb1433
#
_entry.id   01d9ea65ab4f08e9844395d8aaeb1433
#
_cell.length_a   1.000
_cell.length_b   1.000
_cell.length_c   1.000
_cell.angle_alpha   90.00
_cell.angle_beta   90.00
_cell.angle_gamma   90.00
#
_symmetry.space_group_name_H-M   'P 1'
#
loop_
_entity.id
_entity.type
_entity.pdbx_description
1 polymer ?
#
loop_
_entity_poly.entity_id
_entity_poly.type
_entity_poly.pdbx_seq_one_letter_code
_entity_poly.pdbx_strand_id
1 'polypeptide(L)'
;MIIKNFEIKKKLNKSLNYFLLYGPNTALIDETIEKELKPLASQNVYRYEEKEVINKNDDFKEMIFNRSFFDDDKLIIVERASDKILGIIEELMEKKIDNIKIILKSNILEKKSKLRKFFEKSNFAVTIPFYEDSVQTLSLLTQDFFKKKISKFQIK
;
A
#
# COMPACT_ATOMS: atom_id res chain seq x y z
N MET A 1 9.97 -4.45 5.94
CA MET A 1 10.19 -5.64 5.03
C MET A 1 9.97 -5.24 3.58
N ILE A 2 10.87 -5.59 2.66
CA ILE A 2 10.70 -5.30 1.21
C ILE A 2 10.10 -6.55 0.53
N ILE A 3 9.03 -6.35 -0.24
CA ILE A 3 8.34 -7.41 -1.00
C ILE A 3 8.26 -6.97 -2.47
N LYS A 4 8.53 -7.87 -3.40
CA LYS A 4 8.28 -7.61 -4.82
C LYS A 4 6.79 -7.72 -5.12
N ASN A 5 6.29 -6.96 -6.09
CA ASN A 5 4.85 -6.92 -6.42
C ASN A 5 4.22 -8.30 -6.69
N PHE A 6 4.94 -9.21 -7.35
CA PHE A 6 4.46 -10.58 -7.63
C PHE A 6 4.46 -11.52 -6.41
N GLU A 7 5.12 -11.14 -5.30
CA GLU A 7 5.16 -11.92 -4.06
C GLU A 7 4.04 -11.54 -3.07
N ILE A 8 3.30 -10.47 -3.37
CA ILE A 8 2.30 -9.88 -2.49
C ILE A 8 1.32 -10.93 -1.98
N LYS A 9 0.69 -11.68 -2.88
CA LYS A 9 -0.29 -12.73 -2.53
C LYS A 9 0.22 -13.78 -1.56
N LYS A 10 1.52 -14.08 -1.59
CA LYS A 10 2.14 -15.12 -0.76
C LYS A 10 2.60 -14.60 0.59
N LYS A 11 2.99 -13.33 0.67
CA LYS A 11 3.68 -12.75 1.84
C LYS A 11 2.81 -11.83 2.67
N LEU A 12 1.69 -11.34 2.12
CA LEU A 12 0.76 -10.51 2.89
C LEU A 12 -0.04 -11.37 3.86
N ASN A 13 -0.10 -10.89 5.08
CA ASN A 13 -0.97 -11.41 6.11
C ASN A 13 -1.79 -10.28 6.75
N LYS A 14 -2.85 -10.63 7.46
CA LYS A 14 -3.76 -9.65 8.08
C LYS A 14 -3.10 -8.82 9.19
N SER A 15 -1.98 -9.27 9.74
CA SER A 15 -1.29 -8.58 10.85
C SER A 15 -0.45 -7.38 10.41
N LEU A 16 -0.26 -7.17 9.11
CA LEU A 16 0.50 -6.04 8.58
C LEU A 16 -0.43 -4.85 8.38
N ASN A 17 -0.06 -3.72 8.98
CA ASN A 17 -0.90 -2.53 9.02
C ASN A 17 -0.33 -1.34 8.23
N TYR A 18 0.95 -1.32 7.88
CA TYR A 18 1.59 -0.20 7.21
C TYR A 18 2.25 -0.62 5.91
N PHE A 19 1.89 0.04 4.82
CA PHE A 19 2.34 -0.28 3.47
C PHE A 19 2.87 0.96 2.78
N LEU A 20 4.05 0.88 2.19
CA LEU A 20 4.60 1.90 1.29
C LEU A 20 4.71 1.33 -0.11
N LEU A 21 3.90 1.82 -1.03
CA LEU A 21 3.92 1.50 -2.45
C LEU A 21 4.51 2.68 -3.22
N TYR A 22 5.57 2.45 -3.96
CA TYR A 22 6.23 3.53 -4.69
C TYR A 22 6.81 3.07 -6.02
N GLY A 23 6.87 3.98 -6.98
CA GLY A 23 7.46 3.74 -8.29
C GLY A 23 6.72 4.46 -9.42
N PRO A 24 7.26 4.39 -10.64
CA PRO A 24 6.67 5.06 -11.79
C PRO A 24 5.40 4.38 -12.32
N ASN A 25 5.22 3.09 -12.08
CA ASN A 25 4.06 2.33 -12.56
C ASN A 25 2.84 2.53 -11.65
N THR A 26 2.23 3.72 -11.71
CA THR A 26 1.10 4.10 -10.88
C THR A 26 -0.15 3.25 -11.14
N ALA A 27 -0.36 2.82 -12.38
CA ALA A 27 -1.49 1.97 -12.73
C ALA A 27 -1.40 0.60 -12.03
N LEU A 28 -0.22 -0.01 -11.97
CA LEU A 28 0.01 -1.26 -11.28
C LEU A 28 -0.09 -1.10 -9.76
N ILE A 29 0.31 0.06 -9.22
CA ILE A 29 0.09 0.39 -7.81
C ILE A 29 -1.42 0.39 -7.51
N ASP A 30 -2.22 1.09 -8.30
CA ASP A 30 -3.67 1.19 -8.10
C ASP A 30 -4.34 -0.19 -8.23
N GLU A 31 -3.97 -0.96 -9.24
CA GLU A 31 -4.47 -2.33 -9.41
C GLU A 31 -4.13 -3.21 -8.19
N THR A 32 -2.92 -3.09 -7.66
CA THR A 32 -2.48 -3.83 -6.48
C THR A 32 -3.28 -3.44 -5.23
N ILE A 33 -3.52 -2.15 -5.03
CA ILE A 33 -4.35 -1.68 -3.92
C ILE A 33 -5.75 -2.27 -4.02
N GLU A 34 -6.38 -2.20 -5.19
CA GLU A 34 -7.76 -2.67 -5.39
C GLU A 34 -7.89 -4.19 -5.26
N LYS A 35 -6.98 -4.95 -5.85
CA LYS A 35 -7.11 -6.42 -5.93
C LYS A 35 -6.50 -7.16 -4.74
N GLU A 36 -5.44 -6.64 -4.14
CA GLU A 36 -4.66 -7.38 -3.14
C GLU A 36 -4.76 -6.79 -1.73
N LEU A 37 -4.78 -5.46 -1.59
CA LEU A 37 -4.75 -4.82 -0.28
C LEU A 37 -6.14 -4.50 0.28
N LYS A 38 -7.06 -4.01 -0.55
CA LYS A 38 -8.44 -3.78 -0.11
C LYS A 38 -9.14 -5.01 0.45
N PRO A 39 -9.00 -6.22 -0.14
CA PRO A 39 -9.64 -7.41 0.41
C PRO A 39 -9.11 -7.83 1.79
N LEU A 40 -7.95 -7.31 2.22
CA LEU A 40 -7.38 -7.56 3.55
C LEU A 40 -7.90 -6.60 4.62
N ALA A 41 -8.59 -5.55 4.20
CA ALA A 41 -9.16 -4.54 5.07
C ALA A 41 -10.69 -4.58 5.01
N SER A 42 -11.32 -3.79 5.86
CA SER A 42 -12.78 -3.63 5.86
C SER A 42 -13.28 -2.81 4.67
N GLN A 43 -14.60 -2.64 4.58
CA GLN A 43 -15.26 -1.86 3.56
C GLN A 43 -15.05 -0.33 3.70
N ASN A 44 -14.54 0.12 4.86
CA ASN A 44 -14.34 1.54 5.14
C ASN A 44 -13.00 2.03 4.59
N VAL A 45 -13.01 2.59 3.38
CA VAL A 45 -11.82 3.09 2.69
C VAL A 45 -11.83 4.61 2.66
N TYR A 46 -10.79 5.22 3.24
CA TYR A 46 -10.58 6.66 3.26
C TYR A 46 -9.37 7.03 2.39
N ARG A 47 -9.51 8.05 1.55
CA ARG A 47 -8.42 8.54 0.69
C ARG A 47 -8.11 9.98 1.04
N TYR A 48 -6.83 10.28 1.20
CA TYR A 48 -6.32 11.61 1.51
C TYR A 48 -5.13 11.94 0.61
N GLU A 49 -4.99 13.19 0.25
CA GLU A 49 -3.73 13.72 -0.25
C GLU A 49 -2.78 13.98 0.93
N GLU A 50 -1.48 13.79 0.75
CA GLU A 50 -0.49 14.06 1.82
C GLU A 50 -0.65 15.47 2.41
N LYS A 51 -0.91 16.47 1.55
CA LYS A 51 -1.13 17.86 1.97
C LYS A 51 -2.31 18.02 2.93
N GLU A 52 -3.38 17.28 2.71
CA GLU A 52 -4.56 17.31 3.59
C GLU A 52 -4.21 16.75 4.96
N VAL A 53 -3.50 15.62 4.99
CA VAL A 53 -3.05 14.99 6.23
C VAL A 53 -2.14 15.91 7.03
N ILE A 54 -1.21 16.61 6.37
CA ILE A 54 -0.27 17.53 7.02
C ILE A 54 -1.00 18.77 7.54
N ASN A 55 -1.88 19.37 6.72
CA ASN A 55 -2.57 20.60 7.08
C ASN A 55 -3.65 20.40 8.15
N LYS A 56 -4.26 19.21 8.22
CA LYS A 56 -5.29 18.81 9.18
C LYS A 56 -4.84 17.64 10.04
N ASN A 57 -3.60 17.72 10.52
CA ASN A 57 -2.97 16.60 11.23
C ASN A 57 -3.75 16.20 12.49
N ASP A 58 -4.28 17.15 13.23
CA ASP A 58 -5.04 16.88 14.46
C ASP A 58 -6.37 16.20 14.14
N ASP A 59 -7.11 16.69 13.15
CA ASP A 59 -8.37 16.08 12.68
C ASP A 59 -8.13 14.66 12.15
N PHE A 60 -7.02 14.48 11.39
CA PHE A 60 -6.63 13.16 10.86
C PHE A 60 -6.30 12.18 11.98
N LYS A 61 -5.55 12.62 12.98
CA LYS A 61 -5.23 11.80 14.16
C LYS A 61 -6.48 11.51 14.99
N GLU A 62 -7.34 12.49 15.19
CA GLU A 62 -8.59 12.31 15.91
C GLU A 62 -9.47 11.26 15.23
N MET A 63 -9.60 11.31 13.89
CA MET A 63 -10.34 10.32 13.13
C MET A 63 -9.77 8.90 13.28
N ILE A 64 -8.44 8.80 13.40
CA ILE A 64 -7.75 7.52 13.60
C ILE A 64 -7.94 7.01 15.03
N PHE A 65 -7.81 7.88 16.04
CA PHE A 65 -7.83 7.50 17.45
C PHE A 65 -9.23 7.36 18.02
N ASN A 66 -10.23 8.07 17.47
CA ASN A 66 -11.61 7.94 17.89
C ASN A 66 -12.17 6.58 17.45
N ARG A 67 -12.26 5.66 18.42
CA ARG A 67 -12.93 4.37 18.25
C ARG A 67 -14.43 4.59 18.40
N SER A 68 -15.20 4.41 17.34
CA SER A 68 -16.63 4.14 17.48
C SER A 68 -16.82 2.70 17.98
N PHE A 69 -17.82 2.45 18.79
CA PHE A 69 -18.16 1.11 19.26
C PHE A 69 -18.58 0.14 18.12
N PHE A 70 -18.74 0.67 16.91
CA PHE A 70 -19.12 -0.05 15.68
C PHE A 70 -18.03 0.02 14.61
N ASP A 71 -16.80 0.45 14.98
CA ASP A 71 -15.75 0.63 13.97
C ASP A 71 -15.18 -0.72 13.54
N ASP A 72 -15.58 -1.10 12.36
CA ASP A 72 -14.87 -2.07 11.53
C ASP A 72 -13.48 -1.54 11.18
N ASP A 73 -12.58 -2.43 10.77
CA ASP A 73 -11.25 -2.09 10.29
C ASP A 73 -11.30 -0.94 9.27
N LYS A 74 -10.42 0.05 9.38
CA LYS A 74 -10.30 1.19 8.46
C LYS A 74 -9.12 0.99 7.51
N LEU A 75 -9.32 1.24 6.22
CA LEU A 75 -8.25 1.35 5.24
C LEU A 75 -8.04 2.81 4.87
N ILE A 76 -6.87 3.33 5.18
CA ILE A 76 -6.49 4.70 4.85
C ILE A 76 -5.45 4.66 3.74
N ILE A 77 -5.71 5.38 2.66
CA ILE A 77 -4.81 5.52 1.53
C ILE A 77 -4.37 6.98 1.46
N VAL A 78 -3.08 7.22 1.59
CA VAL A 78 -2.49 8.55 1.43
C VAL A 78 -1.76 8.62 0.10
N GLU A 79 -2.27 9.48 -0.76
CA GLU A 79 -1.74 9.73 -2.10
C GLU A 79 -0.56 10.70 -2.04
N ARG A 80 0.40 10.53 -2.95
CA ARG A 80 1.58 11.40 -3.13
C ARG A 80 2.45 11.56 -1.89
N ALA A 81 2.52 10.48 -1.08
CA ALA A 81 3.31 10.47 0.13
C ALA A 81 4.80 10.77 -0.15
N SER A 82 5.39 11.59 0.69
CA SER A 82 6.80 12.00 0.64
C SER A 82 7.43 11.94 2.05
N ASP A 83 8.68 12.39 2.16
CA ASP A 83 9.36 12.44 3.47
C ASP A 83 8.64 13.33 4.51
N LYS A 84 7.74 14.20 4.08
CA LYS A 84 7.02 15.14 4.96
C LYS A 84 6.04 14.45 5.90
N ILE A 85 5.44 13.33 5.49
CA ILE A 85 4.48 12.60 6.32
C ILE A 85 5.16 11.72 7.38
N LEU A 86 6.47 11.53 7.31
CA LEU A 86 7.20 10.56 8.13
C LEU A 86 6.90 10.70 9.62
N GLY A 87 6.99 11.92 10.18
CA GLY A 87 6.74 12.13 11.61
C GLY A 87 5.34 11.73 12.06
N ILE A 88 4.32 11.91 11.22
CA ILE A 88 2.94 11.47 11.51
C ILE A 88 2.87 9.94 11.54
N ILE A 89 3.51 9.29 10.57
CA ILE A 89 3.52 7.82 10.50
C ILE A 89 4.28 7.20 11.66
N GLU A 90 5.42 7.78 12.06
CA GLU A 90 6.19 7.34 13.22
C GLU A 90 5.32 7.37 14.49
N GLU A 91 4.62 8.49 14.74
CA GLU A 91 3.72 8.61 15.89
C GLU A 91 2.59 7.57 15.86
N LEU A 92 1.98 7.34 14.68
CA LEU A 92 0.92 6.33 14.55
C LEU A 92 1.43 4.90 14.81
N MET A 93 2.64 4.58 14.35
CA MET A 93 3.25 3.28 14.56
C MET A 93 3.64 3.05 16.03
N GLU A 94 4.08 4.08 16.75
CA GLU A 94 4.40 4.01 18.17
C GLU A 94 3.16 3.70 19.02
N LYS A 95 2.00 4.24 18.65
CA LYS A 95 0.73 4.04 19.35
C LYS A 95 0.10 2.66 19.13
N LYS A 96 0.68 1.83 18.25
CA LYS A 96 0.25 0.44 17.96
C LYS A 96 -1.27 0.30 17.81
N ILE A 97 -1.83 1.05 16.88
CA ILE A 97 -3.28 1.07 16.65
C ILE A 97 -3.66 -0.21 15.90
N ASP A 98 -4.54 -0.99 16.52
CA ASP A 98 -5.16 -2.13 15.88
C ASP A 98 -6.32 -1.68 14.99
N ASN A 99 -6.75 -2.51 14.06
CA ASN A 99 -7.90 -2.28 13.17
C ASN A 99 -7.74 -1.12 12.16
N ILE A 100 -6.52 -0.67 11.89
CA ILE A 100 -6.24 0.32 10.85
C ILE A 100 -5.14 -0.20 9.94
N LYS A 101 -5.38 -0.10 8.63
CA LYS A 101 -4.35 -0.30 7.62
C LYS A 101 -4.08 1.02 6.92
N ILE A 102 -2.81 1.37 6.82
CA ILE A 102 -2.36 2.61 6.17
C ILE A 102 -1.51 2.26 4.96
N ILE A 103 -1.95 2.73 3.80
CA ILE A 103 -1.23 2.60 2.54
C ILE A 103 -0.71 4.00 2.16
N LEU A 104 0.59 4.13 2.06
CA LEU A 104 1.25 5.30 1.50
C LEU A 104 1.58 5.01 0.04
N LYS A 105 0.95 5.76 -0.85
CA LYS A 105 1.23 5.71 -2.28
C LYS A 105 2.15 6.87 -2.66
N SER A 106 3.29 6.54 -3.19
CA SER A 106 4.31 7.50 -3.64
C SER A 106 4.65 7.30 -5.10
N ASN A 107 5.11 8.37 -5.72
CA ASN A 107 5.80 8.28 -7.01
C ASN A 107 7.21 7.68 -6.80
N ILE A 108 8.18 8.12 -7.55
CA ILE A 108 9.56 7.65 -7.40
C ILE A 108 10.13 8.17 -6.06
N LEU A 109 10.58 7.25 -5.21
CA LEU A 109 11.32 7.55 -3.99
C LEU A 109 12.79 7.15 -4.17
N GLU A 110 13.68 8.11 -4.09
CA GLU A 110 15.12 7.86 -4.17
C GLU A 110 15.61 7.06 -2.96
N LYS A 111 16.77 6.40 -3.07
CA LYS A 111 17.39 5.66 -1.96
C LYS A 111 17.70 6.54 -0.75
N LYS A 112 17.89 7.86 -0.94
CA LYS A 112 18.12 8.82 0.14
C LYS A 112 16.86 9.22 0.90
N SER A 113 15.64 8.97 0.38
CA SER A 113 14.38 9.28 1.04
C SER A 113 14.34 8.70 2.46
N LYS A 114 13.96 9.54 3.43
CA LYS A 114 13.83 9.16 4.83
C LYS A 114 12.64 8.22 5.03
N LEU A 115 11.51 8.51 4.38
CA LEU A 115 10.31 7.68 4.40
C LEU A 115 10.63 6.27 3.91
N ARG A 116 11.28 6.15 2.75
CA ARG A 116 11.68 4.86 2.19
C ARG A 116 12.60 4.09 3.14
N LYS A 117 13.66 4.72 3.67
CA LYS A 117 14.59 4.09 4.60
C LYS A 117 13.92 3.61 5.88
N PHE A 118 12.99 4.40 6.41
CA PHE A 118 12.23 4.04 7.60
C PHE A 118 11.40 2.78 7.37
N PHE A 119 10.61 2.74 6.28
CA PHE A 119 9.79 1.58 5.94
C PHE A 119 10.61 0.33 5.62
N GLU A 120 11.73 0.48 4.91
CA GLU A 120 12.62 -0.66 4.56
C GLU A 120 13.24 -1.30 5.81
N LYS A 121 13.55 -0.51 6.84
CA LYS A 121 14.13 -0.98 8.12
C LYS A 121 13.08 -1.51 9.09
N SER A 122 11.84 -1.10 8.98
CA SER A 122 10.77 -1.48 9.91
C SER A 122 10.40 -2.95 9.75
N ASN A 123 10.22 -3.64 10.88
CA ASN A 123 9.67 -5.00 10.93
C ASN A 123 8.13 -5.04 10.89
N PHE A 124 7.48 -3.88 11.09
CA PHE A 124 6.02 -3.74 11.16
C PHE A 124 5.43 -3.13 9.88
N ALA A 125 6.26 -2.85 8.90
CA ALA A 125 5.85 -2.22 7.66
C ALA A 125 6.34 -2.98 6.43
N VAL A 126 5.58 -2.86 5.36
CA VAL A 126 5.87 -3.47 4.05
C VAL A 126 6.18 -2.39 3.04
N THR A 127 7.25 -2.57 2.31
CA THR A 127 7.66 -1.70 1.21
C THR A 127 7.58 -2.47 -0.10
N ILE A 128 6.85 -1.94 -1.08
CA ILE A 128 6.62 -2.57 -2.36
C ILE A 128 7.03 -1.61 -3.48
N PRO A 129 8.19 -1.84 -4.13
CA PRO A 129 8.60 -1.05 -5.28
C PRO A 129 7.90 -1.53 -6.56
N PHE A 130 7.45 -0.58 -7.37
CA PHE A 130 6.84 -0.78 -8.68
C PHE A 130 7.71 -0.14 -9.74
N TYR A 131 8.53 -0.95 -10.39
CA TYR A 131 9.41 -0.51 -11.47
C TYR A 131 8.64 -0.38 -12.77
N GLU A 132 9.23 0.33 -13.74
CA GLU A 132 8.73 0.34 -15.11
C GLU A 132 8.72 -1.08 -15.68
N ASP A 133 7.69 -1.35 -16.47
CA ASP A 133 7.60 -2.63 -17.17
C ASP A 133 8.74 -2.74 -18.19
N SER A 134 9.59 -3.71 -18.02
CA SER A 134 10.57 -4.08 -19.04
C SER A 134 9.88 -4.91 -20.14
N VAL A 135 10.49 -4.96 -21.33
CA VAL A 135 10.00 -5.83 -22.42
C VAL A 135 9.86 -7.27 -21.96
N GLN A 136 10.74 -7.73 -21.07
CA GLN A 136 10.69 -9.07 -20.48
C GLN A 136 9.46 -9.23 -19.57
N THR A 137 9.15 -8.25 -18.72
CA THR A 137 7.98 -8.27 -17.84
C THR A 137 6.69 -8.29 -18.66
N LEU A 138 6.59 -7.45 -19.69
CA LEU A 138 5.44 -7.41 -20.61
C LEU A 138 5.26 -8.73 -21.37
N SER A 139 6.35 -9.34 -21.81
CA SER A 139 6.33 -10.64 -22.48
C SER A 139 5.79 -11.74 -21.58
N LEU A 140 6.22 -11.78 -20.31
CA LEU A 140 5.71 -12.75 -19.33
C LEU A 140 4.23 -12.54 -19.01
N LEU A 141 3.80 -11.30 -18.85
CA LEU A 141 2.38 -10.96 -18.62
C LEU A 141 1.51 -11.38 -19.82
N THR A 142 2.00 -11.15 -21.04
CA THR A 142 1.33 -11.55 -22.26
C THR A 142 1.20 -13.07 -22.36
N GLN A 143 2.26 -13.81 -22.09
CA GLN A 143 2.24 -15.28 -22.07
C GLN A 143 1.25 -15.83 -21.03
N ASP A 144 1.23 -15.27 -19.82
CA ASP A 144 0.31 -15.70 -18.77
C ASP A 144 -1.15 -15.39 -19.12
N PHE A 145 -1.40 -14.24 -19.76
CA PHE A 145 -2.73 -13.89 -20.24
C PHE A 145 -3.22 -14.88 -21.31
N PHE A 146 -2.38 -15.22 -22.28
CA PHE A 146 -2.71 -16.19 -23.31
C PHE A 146 -2.93 -17.60 -22.75
N LYS A 147 -2.05 -18.07 -21.83
CA LYS A 147 -2.24 -19.37 -21.16
C LYS A 147 -3.57 -19.45 -20.42
N LYS A 148 -3.95 -18.42 -19.68
CA LYS A 148 -5.24 -18.36 -18.96
C LYS A 148 -6.45 -18.33 -19.91
N LYS A 149 -6.33 -17.66 -21.06
CA LYS A 149 -7.39 -17.67 -22.07
C LYS A 149 -7.52 -19.05 -22.75
N ILE A 150 -6.43 -19.65 -23.16
CA ILE A 150 -6.42 -20.97 -23.82
C ILE A 150 -6.98 -22.04 -22.87
N SER A 151 -6.61 -22.06 -21.60
CA SER A 151 -7.16 -23.03 -20.64
C SER A 151 -8.66 -22.89 -20.43
N LYS A 152 -9.23 -21.68 -20.57
CA LYS A 152 -10.70 -21.47 -20.52
C LYS A 152 -11.45 -21.96 -21.76
N PHE A 153 -10.78 -22.09 -22.89
CA PHE A 153 -11.40 -22.60 -24.13
C PHE A 153 -11.30 -24.14 -24.28
N GLN A 154 -10.41 -24.79 -23.50
CA GLN A 154 -10.26 -26.25 -23.54
C GLN A 154 -11.20 -27.00 -22.57
N ILE A 155 -12.01 -26.28 -21.76
CA ILE A 155 -13.01 -26.86 -20.86
C ILE A 155 -14.41 -26.60 -21.43
N LYS A 156 -14.69 -27.14 -22.60
CA LYS A 156 -16.04 -27.32 -23.15
C LYS A 156 -16.11 -28.65 -23.90
#